data_5096743db8bc32c91ffcb32928d6c709
#
_entry.id   5096743db8bc32c91ffcb32928d6c709
#
_cell.length_a   1.000
_cell.length_b   1.000
_cell.length_c   1.000
_cell.angle_alpha   90.00
_cell.angle_beta   90.00
_cell.angle_gamma   90.00
#
_symmetry.space_group_name_H-M   'P 1'
#
loop_
_entity.id
_entity.type
_entity.pdbx_description
1 polymer ?
#
loop_
_entity_poly.entity_id
_entity_poly.type
_entity_poly.pdbx_seq_one_letter_code
_entity_poly.pdbx_strand_id
1 'polypeptide(L)'
;QPNEYACQNISNAVWAIATMHQHGDEYLPMDALNCVERAITERLGADDFIPQGVSNCLWAFGSLNRNRGYEITAESVDAFGEGILRHIDGFKSMELSNLVWATSTLRIQFGSPDVMAAMDAAMIDAAHNEPHFFSSQSISNILWAAGNHPDGVQLSGELLGVLADLSVRKFETFTPQGLSNSAWGFASVGFNPGGDFIDLLKRAWCREGQTYIVTEVANLLWSFYILKEHPGDQTLESVSRRLADIPEEDMHLQTIANILYTLAQMEYLPPRRTMERLEDICTGAMRRGAEGDEDVRMAQGGATLSNLLWAMSSLRYRPGEEFLAAFNEQCVRRCDEFTDQGVSNIMFAYANLDSNPGPAVLNAFVDAAKRAMPDFTAQGVANSAWAWAVLDYWPDSDLIDMYKAKIASL
;
A
#
# COMPACT_ATOMS: atom_id res chain seq x y z
N GLN A 1 -27.84 -25.23 -26.21
CA GLN A 1 -27.51 -23.88 -26.65
C GLN A 1 -25.99 -23.80 -26.86
N PRO A 2 -25.51 -23.74 -28.12
CA PRO A 2 -24.07 -23.88 -28.41
C PRO A 2 -23.22 -22.70 -27.89
N ASN A 3 -23.81 -21.51 -27.71
CA ASN A 3 -23.05 -20.30 -27.35
C ASN A 3 -22.73 -20.21 -25.84
N GLU A 4 -23.63 -20.67 -24.98
CA GLU A 4 -23.45 -20.64 -23.52
C GLU A 4 -22.25 -21.50 -23.07
N TYR A 5 -22.11 -22.71 -23.63
CA TYR A 5 -20.97 -23.57 -23.38
C TYR A 5 -19.65 -22.96 -23.89
N ALA A 6 -19.68 -22.18 -24.98
CA ALA A 6 -18.49 -21.56 -25.52
C ALA A 6 -17.95 -20.47 -24.58
N CYS A 7 -18.80 -19.64 -24.00
CA CYS A 7 -18.40 -18.56 -23.07
C CYS A 7 -17.90 -19.09 -21.74
N GLN A 8 -18.53 -20.15 -21.20
CA GLN A 8 -18.03 -20.85 -20.02
C GLN A 8 -16.64 -21.45 -20.27
N ASN A 9 -16.41 -22.03 -21.46
CA ASN A 9 -15.10 -22.57 -21.79
C ASN A 9 -14.04 -21.49 -21.88
N ILE A 10 -14.35 -20.32 -22.47
CA ILE A 10 -13.44 -19.18 -22.55
C ILE A 10 -13.11 -18.65 -21.15
N SER A 11 -14.13 -18.44 -20.30
CA SER A 11 -13.92 -17.96 -18.93
C SER A 11 -13.09 -18.93 -18.09
N ASN A 12 -13.35 -20.24 -18.23
CA ASN A 12 -12.54 -21.26 -17.57
C ASN A 12 -11.10 -21.32 -18.11
N ALA A 13 -10.91 -21.15 -19.42
CA ALA A 13 -9.60 -21.14 -20.03
C ALA A 13 -8.75 -19.95 -19.56
N VAL A 14 -9.31 -18.74 -19.59
CA VAL A 14 -8.56 -17.54 -19.13
C VAL A 14 -8.28 -17.59 -17.63
N TRP A 15 -9.22 -18.12 -16.84
CA TRP A 15 -9.01 -18.35 -15.41
C TRP A 15 -7.87 -19.35 -15.16
N ALA A 16 -7.86 -20.47 -15.90
CA ALA A 16 -6.79 -21.47 -15.80
C ALA A 16 -5.44 -20.89 -16.19
N ILE A 17 -5.37 -20.12 -17.29
CA ILE A 17 -4.18 -19.41 -17.73
C ILE A 17 -3.67 -18.49 -16.63
N ALA A 18 -4.54 -17.64 -16.06
CA ALA A 18 -4.16 -16.72 -14.99
C ALA A 18 -3.64 -17.46 -13.74
N THR A 19 -4.26 -18.60 -13.39
CA THR A 19 -3.86 -19.43 -12.25
C THR A 19 -2.52 -20.12 -12.50
N MET A 20 -2.29 -20.65 -13.71
CA MET A 20 -1.02 -21.27 -14.07
C MET A 20 0.14 -20.27 -14.00
N HIS A 21 -0.08 -19.03 -14.39
CA HIS A 21 0.92 -17.96 -14.31
C HIS A 21 1.25 -17.51 -12.87
N GLN A 22 0.44 -17.88 -11.89
CA GLN A 22 0.79 -17.67 -10.48
C GLN A 22 1.85 -18.67 -9.97
N HIS A 23 2.01 -19.81 -10.67
CA HIS A 23 2.77 -20.94 -10.16
C HIS A 23 3.86 -21.47 -11.11
N GLY A 24 4.09 -20.87 -12.29
CA GLY A 24 5.03 -21.40 -13.28
C GLY A 24 5.69 -20.37 -14.18
N ASP A 25 6.82 -20.76 -14.76
CA ASP A 25 7.67 -19.94 -15.63
C ASP A 25 7.26 -19.99 -17.12
N GLU A 26 6.32 -20.85 -17.51
CA GLU A 26 5.82 -20.93 -18.89
C GLU A 26 4.70 -19.92 -19.14
N TYR A 27 4.97 -18.96 -20.00
CA TYR A 27 4.07 -17.84 -20.28
C TYR A 27 3.46 -17.95 -21.68
N LEU A 28 2.14 -17.74 -21.77
CA LEU A 28 1.52 -17.48 -23.06
C LEU A 28 2.06 -16.16 -23.65
N PRO A 29 2.35 -16.11 -24.96
CA PRO A 29 2.72 -14.89 -25.63
C PRO A 29 1.64 -13.81 -25.45
N MET A 30 2.05 -12.53 -25.38
CA MET A 30 1.12 -11.40 -25.24
C MET A 30 0.08 -11.37 -26.38
N ASP A 31 0.46 -11.72 -27.60
CA ASP A 31 -0.46 -11.79 -28.76
C ASP A 31 -1.59 -12.81 -28.54
N ALA A 32 -1.30 -13.93 -27.88
CA ALA A 32 -2.32 -14.92 -27.54
C ALA A 32 -3.31 -14.37 -26.47
N LEU A 33 -2.80 -13.65 -25.47
CA LEU A 33 -3.64 -12.96 -24.48
C LEU A 33 -4.53 -11.89 -25.13
N ASN A 34 -3.99 -11.11 -26.07
CA ASN A 34 -4.75 -10.11 -26.83
C ASN A 34 -5.87 -10.77 -27.66
N CYS A 35 -5.62 -11.94 -28.23
CA CYS A 35 -6.67 -12.68 -28.97
C CYS A 35 -7.77 -13.18 -28.02
N VAL A 36 -7.41 -13.66 -26.82
CA VAL A 36 -8.39 -14.10 -25.81
C VAL A 36 -9.21 -12.90 -25.31
N GLU A 37 -8.56 -11.77 -25.02
CA GLU A 37 -9.24 -10.54 -24.61
C GLU A 37 -10.26 -10.09 -25.65
N ARG A 38 -9.87 -10.00 -26.92
CA ARG A 38 -10.78 -9.61 -28.02
C ARG A 38 -11.99 -10.54 -28.10
N ALA A 39 -11.77 -11.85 -28.02
CA ALA A 39 -12.86 -12.84 -28.08
C ALA A 39 -13.82 -12.69 -26.89
N ILE A 40 -13.33 -12.31 -25.71
CA ILE A 40 -14.16 -12.04 -24.52
C ILE A 40 -14.95 -10.75 -24.75
N THR A 41 -14.31 -9.66 -25.19
CA THR A 41 -14.92 -8.34 -25.44
C THR A 41 -16.07 -8.44 -26.43
N GLU A 42 -15.87 -9.11 -27.58
CA GLU A 42 -16.91 -9.31 -28.60
C GLU A 42 -18.13 -10.07 -28.03
N ARG A 43 -17.91 -11.06 -27.15
CA ARG A 43 -18.99 -11.87 -26.57
C ARG A 43 -19.68 -11.18 -25.39
N LEU A 44 -18.98 -10.35 -24.63
CA LEU A 44 -19.61 -9.49 -23.62
C LEU A 44 -20.61 -8.54 -24.30
N GLY A 45 -20.24 -7.95 -25.45
CA GLY A 45 -21.15 -7.11 -26.24
C GLY A 45 -22.37 -7.86 -26.79
N ALA A 46 -22.23 -9.15 -27.08
CA ALA A 46 -23.32 -10.01 -27.58
C ALA A 46 -24.20 -10.63 -26.51
N ASP A 47 -23.97 -10.35 -25.24
CA ASP A 47 -24.73 -10.89 -24.08
C ASP A 47 -24.66 -12.43 -23.94
N ASP A 48 -23.52 -12.98 -24.26
CA ASP A 48 -23.31 -14.44 -24.26
C ASP A 48 -22.82 -14.99 -22.89
N PHE A 49 -22.38 -14.11 -21.97
CA PHE A 49 -21.84 -14.48 -20.66
C PHE A 49 -22.90 -14.52 -19.56
N ILE A 50 -22.76 -15.46 -18.64
CA ILE A 50 -23.46 -15.46 -17.34
C ILE A 50 -22.62 -14.65 -16.31
N PRO A 51 -23.20 -14.17 -15.18
CA PRO A 51 -22.51 -13.39 -14.15
C PRO A 51 -21.15 -13.97 -13.74
N GLN A 52 -21.10 -15.27 -13.43
CA GLN A 52 -19.87 -15.96 -13.06
C GLN A 52 -18.77 -15.87 -14.15
N GLY A 53 -19.17 -15.95 -15.42
CA GLY A 53 -18.23 -15.84 -16.54
C GLY A 53 -17.61 -14.45 -16.63
N VAL A 54 -18.43 -13.40 -16.49
CA VAL A 54 -17.96 -12.00 -16.44
C VAL A 54 -16.95 -11.79 -15.32
N SER A 55 -17.33 -12.22 -14.11
CA SER A 55 -16.47 -12.09 -12.92
C SER A 55 -15.16 -12.86 -13.06
N ASN A 56 -15.19 -14.11 -13.57
CA ASN A 56 -13.99 -14.93 -13.75
C ASN A 56 -13.05 -14.32 -14.79
N CYS A 57 -13.55 -13.77 -15.89
CA CYS A 57 -12.75 -13.15 -16.92
C CYS A 57 -12.04 -11.89 -16.38
N LEU A 58 -12.77 -11.00 -15.72
CA LEU A 58 -12.17 -9.77 -15.18
C LEU A 58 -11.15 -10.09 -14.08
N TRP A 59 -11.46 -11.07 -13.20
CA TRP A 59 -10.52 -11.54 -12.19
C TRP A 59 -9.24 -12.12 -12.81
N ALA A 60 -9.37 -12.87 -13.89
CA ALA A 60 -8.22 -13.44 -14.58
C ALA A 60 -7.31 -12.36 -15.17
N PHE A 61 -7.88 -11.33 -15.79
CA PHE A 61 -7.10 -10.20 -16.28
C PHE A 61 -6.44 -9.41 -15.14
N GLY A 62 -7.12 -9.21 -14.00
CA GLY A 62 -6.52 -8.63 -12.81
C GLY A 62 -5.32 -9.44 -12.31
N SER A 63 -5.44 -10.76 -12.30
CA SER A 63 -4.34 -11.66 -11.93
C SER A 63 -3.17 -11.58 -12.93
N LEU A 64 -3.44 -11.55 -14.22
CA LEU A 64 -2.42 -11.38 -15.28
C LEU A 64 -1.75 -10.00 -15.22
N ASN A 65 -2.49 -8.95 -14.90
CA ASN A 65 -1.91 -7.63 -14.68
C ASN A 65 -0.92 -7.65 -13.51
N ARG A 66 -1.35 -8.17 -12.35
CA ARG A 66 -0.51 -8.25 -11.15
C ARG A 66 0.76 -9.04 -11.36
N ASN A 67 0.69 -10.15 -12.11
CA ASN A 67 1.82 -11.08 -12.25
C ASN A 67 2.70 -10.78 -13.47
N ARG A 68 2.19 -10.06 -14.46
CA ARG A 68 2.84 -9.83 -15.76
C ARG A 68 2.75 -8.40 -16.30
N GLY A 69 2.04 -7.51 -15.62
CA GLY A 69 1.77 -6.17 -16.16
C GLY A 69 0.85 -6.17 -17.39
N TYR A 70 -0.02 -7.19 -17.56
CA TYR A 70 -0.97 -7.22 -18.67
C TYR A 70 -2.05 -6.16 -18.48
N GLU A 71 -2.19 -5.26 -19.45
CA GLU A 71 -3.21 -4.21 -19.42
C GLU A 71 -4.32 -4.53 -20.43
N ILE A 72 -5.58 -4.42 -20.01
CA ILE A 72 -6.73 -4.58 -20.90
C ILE A 72 -7.03 -3.27 -21.64
N THR A 73 -7.63 -3.38 -22.81
CA THR A 73 -7.99 -2.24 -23.66
C THR A 73 -9.16 -1.45 -23.07
N ALA A 74 -9.29 -0.16 -23.45
CA ALA A 74 -10.44 0.66 -23.08
C ALA A 74 -11.76 0.07 -23.57
N GLU A 75 -11.76 -0.51 -24.79
CA GLU A 75 -12.92 -1.21 -25.35
C GLU A 75 -13.37 -2.39 -24.46
N SER A 76 -12.41 -3.15 -23.93
CA SER A 76 -12.69 -4.23 -22.99
C SER A 76 -13.27 -3.70 -21.69
N VAL A 77 -12.72 -2.59 -21.16
CA VAL A 77 -13.25 -1.95 -19.94
C VAL A 77 -14.71 -1.56 -20.11
N ASP A 78 -15.06 -0.93 -21.24
CA ASP A 78 -16.44 -0.53 -21.55
C ASP A 78 -17.36 -1.76 -21.66
N ALA A 79 -16.92 -2.80 -22.38
CA ALA A 79 -17.68 -4.03 -22.54
C ALA A 79 -17.92 -4.77 -21.19
N PHE A 80 -16.92 -4.79 -20.30
CA PHE A 80 -17.09 -5.31 -18.95
C PHE A 80 -18.07 -4.47 -18.15
N GLY A 81 -18.02 -3.14 -18.23
CA GLY A 81 -18.97 -2.25 -17.56
C GLY A 81 -20.40 -2.52 -17.98
N GLU A 82 -20.66 -2.63 -19.28
CA GLU A 82 -21.99 -2.98 -19.81
C GLU A 82 -22.43 -4.38 -19.38
N GLY A 83 -21.51 -5.36 -19.43
CA GLY A 83 -21.80 -6.73 -18.99
C GLY A 83 -22.14 -6.82 -17.48
N ILE A 84 -21.46 -6.04 -16.63
CA ILE A 84 -21.75 -5.94 -15.22
C ILE A 84 -23.14 -5.36 -15.01
N LEU A 85 -23.47 -4.22 -15.61
CA LEU A 85 -24.80 -3.60 -15.47
C LEU A 85 -25.92 -4.51 -15.94
N ARG A 86 -25.71 -5.23 -17.03
CA ARG A 86 -26.72 -6.15 -17.60
C ARG A 86 -27.05 -7.32 -16.68
N HIS A 87 -26.07 -7.80 -15.93
CA HIS A 87 -26.19 -8.98 -15.08
C HIS A 87 -26.17 -8.68 -13.58
N ILE A 88 -26.34 -7.42 -13.18
CA ILE A 88 -26.09 -6.98 -11.82
C ILE A 88 -26.86 -7.78 -10.76
N ASP A 89 -28.13 -8.11 -11.02
CA ASP A 89 -29.02 -8.84 -10.10
C ASP A 89 -28.66 -10.33 -9.99
N GLY A 90 -27.77 -10.83 -10.84
CA GLY A 90 -27.38 -12.24 -10.88
C GLY A 90 -26.05 -12.55 -10.21
N PHE A 91 -25.28 -11.54 -9.82
CA PHE A 91 -23.97 -11.76 -9.18
C PHE A 91 -24.13 -12.19 -7.71
N LYS A 92 -23.33 -13.17 -7.32
CA LYS A 92 -23.17 -13.58 -5.92
C LYS A 92 -22.08 -12.74 -5.22
N SER A 93 -22.10 -12.74 -3.89
CA SER A 93 -21.15 -11.97 -3.08
C SER A 93 -19.66 -12.21 -3.42
N MET A 94 -19.29 -13.46 -3.74
CA MET A 94 -17.93 -13.79 -4.16
C MET A 94 -17.60 -13.20 -5.54
N GLU A 95 -18.55 -13.24 -6.47
CA GLU A 95 -18.38 -12.70 -7.82
C GLU A 95 -18.26 -11.17 -7.78
N LEU A 96 -19.09 -10.49 -6.97
CA LEU A 96 -18.98 -9.05 -6.72
C LEU A 96 -17.62 -8.68 -6.10
N SER A 97 -17.17 -9.45 -5.10
CA SER A 97 -15.86 -9.27 -4.49
C SER A 97 -14.71 -9.40 -5.51
N ASN A 98 -14.79 -10.37 -6.41
CA ASN A 98 -13.80 -10.57 -7.47
C ASN A 98 -13.81 -9.41 -8.48
N LEU A 99 -14.99 -8.90 -8.85
CA LEU A 99 -15.12 -7.73 -9.73
C LEU A 99 -14.48 -6.51 -9.12
N VAL A 100 -14.79 -6.19 -7.85
CA VAL A 100 -14.21 -5.05 -7.12
C VAL A 100 -12.68 -5.18 -7.02
N TRP A 101 -12.19 -6.38 -6.67
CA TRP A 101 -10.75 -6.64 -6.59
C TRP A 101 -10.06 -6.45 -7.94
N ALA A 102 -10.64 -6.98 -9.01
CA ALA A 102 -10.09 -6.85 -10.36
C ALA A 102 -10.10 -5.40 -10.84
N THR A 103 -11.18 -4.66 -10.59
CA THR A 103 -11.29 -3.22 -10.91
C THR A 103 -10.15 -2.44 -10.26
N SER A 104 -9.88 -2.71 -8.99
CA SER A 104 -8.78 -2.07 -8.27
C SER A 104 -7.41 -2.47 -8.80
N THR A 105 -7.19 -3.76 -9.05
CA THR A 105 -5.90 -4.29 -9.51
C THR A 105 -5.52 -3.80 -10.89
N LEU A 106 -6.49 -3.76 -11.81
CA LEU A 106 -6.35 -3.24 -13.19
C LEU A 106 -6.38 -1.71 -13.25
N ARG A 107 -6.64 -1.02 -12.14
CA ARG A 107 -6.83 0.44 -12.07
C ARG A 107 -7.90 0.95 -13.05
N ILE A 108 -8.97 0.18 -13.19
CA ILE A 108 -10.09 0.53 -14.07
C ILE A 108 -10.86 1.73 -13.52
N GLN A 109 -11.16 2.68 -14.41
CA GLN A 109 -12.21 3.67 -14.24
C GLN A 109 -13.24 3.41 -15.32
N PHE A 110 -14.43 2.92 -14.95
CA PHE A 110 -15.50 2.71 -15.88
C PHE A 110 -16.00 4.05 -16.44
N GLY A 111 -16.31 4.10 -17.73
CA GLY A 111 -16.84 5.29 -18.38
C GLY A 111 -18.19 5.76 -17.80
N SER A 112 -19.02 4.82 -17.29
CA SER A 112 -20.25 5.16 -16.58
C SER A 112 -20.05 5.00 -15.05
N PRO A 113 -20.41 6.03 -14.25
CA PRO A 113 -20.43 5.93 -12.80
C PRO A 113 -21.48 4.93 -12.27
N ASP A 114 -22.48 4.58 -13.10
CA ASP A 114 -23.55 3.66 -12.71
C ASP A 114 -23.02 2.26 -12.43
N VAL A 115 -21.90 1.84 -13.04
CA VAL A 115 -21.30 0.52 -12.82
C VAL A 115 -20.93 0.32 -11.35
N MET A 116 -20.17 1.25 -10.78
CA MET A 116 -19.76 1.16 -9.37
C MET A 116 -20.94 1.34 -8.42
N ALA A 117 -21.88 2.25 -8.73
CA ALA A 117 -23.07 2.45 -7.93
C ALA A 117 -23.97 1.19 -7.92
N ALA A 118 -24.12 0.53 -9.05
CA ALA A 118 -24.89 -0.72 -9.15
C ALA A 118 -24.21 -1.86 -8.37
N MET A 119 -22.89 -1.99 -8.47
CA MET A 119 -22.14 -2.98 -7.69
C MET A 119 -22.24 -2.73 -6.17
N ASP A 120 -22.16 -1.47 -5.75
CA ASP A 120 -22.33 -1.06 -4.35
C ASP A 120 -23.72 -1.46 -3.83
N ALA A 121 -24.78 -1.11 -4.55
CA ALA A 121 -26.15 -1.46 -4.20
C ALA A 121 -26.37 -2.99 -4.17
N ALA A 122 -25.83 -3.72 -5.14
CA ALA A 122 -25.92 -5.18 -5.17
C ALA A 122 -25.20 -5.85 -3.99
N MET A 123 -24.06 -5.30 -3.57
CA MET A 123 -23.35 -5.78 -2.38
C MET A 123 -24.14 -5.53 -1.09
N ILE A 124 -24.78 -4.36 -0.96
CA ILE A 124 -25.65 -4.05 0.19
C ILE A 124 -26.82 -5.01 0.23
N ASP A 125 -27.52 -5.21 -0.89
CA ASP A 125 -28.65 -6.12 -0.98
C ASP A 125 -28.25 -7.57 -0.62
N ALA A 126 -27.17 -8.07 -1.22
CA ALA A 126 -26.63 -9.38 -0.92
C ALA A 126 -26.22 -9.53 0.57
N ALA A 127 -25.67 -8.48 1.18
CA ALA A 127 -25.26 -8.52 2.58
C ALA A 127 -26.47 -8.56 3.55
N HIS A 128 -27.57 -7.91 3.19
CA HIS A 128 -28.80 -7.95 3.98
C HIS A 128 -29.57 -9.26 3.82
N ASN A 129 -29.72 -9.73 2.59
CA ASN A 129 -30.55 -10.90 2.29
C ASN A 129 -29.80 -12.22 2.52
N GLU A 130 -28.49 -12.24 2.23
CA GLU A 130 -27.67 -13.45 2.24
C GLU A 130 -26.32 -13.25 2.95
N PRO A 131 -26.29 -12.74 4.20
CA PRO A 131 -25.04 -12.37 4.90
C PRO A 131 -24.08 -13.55 5.09
N HIS A 132 -24.57 -14.78 5.03
CA HIS A 132 -23.76 -15.99 5.17
C HIS A 132 -22.88 -16.26 3.93
N PHE A 133 -23.22 -15.74 2.76
CA PHE A 133 -22.40 -15.88 1.56
C PHE A 133 -21.21 -14.91 1.50
N PHE A 134 -21.20 -13.83 2.30
CA PHE A 134 -20.00 -13.03 2.46
C PHE A 134 -19.00 -13.77 3.34
N SER A 135 -17.91 -14.23 2.77
CA SER A 135 -16.77 -14.76 3.53
C SER A 135 -15.90 -13.62 4.07
N SER A 136 -15.11 -13.89 5.11
CA SER A 136 -14.08 -12.95 5.60
C SER A 136 -13.11 -12.55 4.49
N GLN A 137 -12.78 -13.47 3.57
CA GLN A 137 -11.96 -13.19 2.41
C GLN A 137 -12.64 -12.20 1.43
N SER A 138 -13.95 -12.38 1.15
CA SER A 138 -14.68 -11.44 0.30
C SER A 138 -14.70 -10.04 0.89
N ILE A 139 -14.94 -9.92 2.20
CA ILE A 139 -14.94 -8.64 2.92
C ILE A 139 -13.56 -7.98 2.83
N SER A 140 -12.49 -8.72 3.14
CA SER A 140 -11.13 -8.18 3.10
C SER A 140 -10.69 -7.77 1.70
N ASN A 141 -11.10 -8.50 0.66
CA ASN A 141 -10.80 -8.17 -0.73
C ASN A 141 -11.50 -6.88 -1.18
N ILE A 142 -12.77 -6.69 -0.82
CA ILE A 142 -13.53 -5.47 -1.13
C ILE A 142 -12.89 -4.26 -0.46
N LEU A 143 -12.61 -4.36 0.84
CA LEU A 143 -12.00 -3.26 1.61
C LEU A 143 -10.59 -2.93 1.11
N TRP A 144 -9.78 -3.97 0.84
CA TRP A 144 -8.45 -3.77 0.25
C TRP A 144 -8.53 -3.06 -1.10
N ALA A 145 -9.47 -3.47 -1.96
CA ALA A 145 -9.64 -2.88 -3.28
C ALA A 145 -10.01 -1.40 -3.19
N ALA A 146 -10.93 -1.03 -2.31
CA ALA A 146 -11.32 0.35 -2.08
C ALA A 146 -10.14 1.22 -1.60
N GLY A 147 -9.34 0.71 -0.66
CA GLY A 147 -8.15 1.41 -0.17
C GLY A 147 -7.04 1.53 -1.21
N ASN A 148 -6.87 0.51 -2.06
CA ASN A 148 -5.79 0.46 -3.06
C ASN A 148 -6.07 1.34 -4.31
N HIS A 149 -7.34 1.56 -4.65
CA HIS A 149 -7.76 2.36 -5.80
C HIS A 149 -8.98 3.24 -5.47
N PRO A 150 -8.82 4.24 -4.59
CA PRO A 150 -9.94 5.03 -4.07
C PRO A 150 -10.66 5.85 -5.14
N ASP A 151 -9.98 6.23 -6.22
CA ASP A 151 -10.60 6.98 -7.33
C ASP A 151 -11.50 6.11 -8.21
N GLY A 152 -11.19 4.81 -8.36
CA GLY A 152 -11.94 3.86 -9.19
C GLY A 152 -12.90 2.96 -8.41
N VAL A 153 -12.61 2.68 -7.15
CA VAL A 153 -13.45 1.82 -6.28
C VAL A 153 -13.99 2.67 -5.12
N GLN A 154 -15.05 3.42 -5.40
CA GLN A 154 -15.73 4.22 -4.39
C GLN A 154 -16.87 3.41 -3.76
N LEU A 155 -16.77 3.15 -2.47
CA LEU A 155 -17.81 2.48 -1.69
C LEU A 155 -18.62 3.51 -0.92
N SER A 156 -19.96 3.31 -0.87
CA SER A 156 -20.83 4.17 -0.06
C SER A 156 -20.58 3.98 1.44
N GLY A 157 -20.90 5.01 2.23
CA GLY A 157 -20.84 4.90 3.69
C GLY A 157 -21.77 3.80 4.24
N GLU A 158 -22.89 3.53 3.54
CA GLU A 158 -23.80 2.44 3.89
C GLU A 158 -23.14 1.07 3.73
N LEU A 159 -22.50 0.81 2.57
CA LEU A 159 -21.78 -0.45 2.34
C LEU A 159 -20.62 -0.62 3.31
N LEU A 160 -19.85 0.44 3.58
CA LEU A 160 -18.76 0.40 4.56
C LEU A 160 -19.26 0.05 5.96
N GLY A 161 -20.43 0.58 6.38
CA GLY A 161 -21.07 0.23 7.63
C GLY A 161 -21.49 -1.24 7.68
N VAL A 162 -22.12 -1.73 6.61
CA VAL A 162 -22.50 -3.15 6.47
C VAL A 162 -21.30 -4.08 6.52
N LEU A 163 -20.21 -3.72 5.83
CA LEU A 163 -18.95 -4.49 5.86
C LEU A 163 -18.30 -4.49 7.25
N ALA A 164 -18.41 -3.38 8.00
CA ALA A 164 -17.91 -3.31 9.38
C ALA A 164 -18.71 -4.26 10.29
N ASP A 165 -20.04 -4.25 10.22
CA ASP A 165 -20.90 -5.16 10.98
C ASP A 165 -20.63 -6.64 10.64
N LEU A 166 -20.49 -6.95 9.35
CA LEU A 166 -20.15 -8.31 8.90
C LEU A 166 -18.75 -8.71 9.39
N SER A 167 -17.80 -7.79 9.41
CA SER A 167 -16.46 -8.05 9.93
C SER A 167 -16.46 -8.43 11.40
N VAL A 168 -17.26 -7.74 12.22
CA VAL A 168 -17.46 -8.09 13.64
C VAL A 168 -18.10 -9.47 13.78
N ARG A 169 -19.21 -9.74 13.07
CA ARG A 169 -19.94 -11.02 13.15
C ARG A 169 -19.11 -12.22 12.71
N LYS A 170 -18.19 -12.04 11.74
CA LYS A 170 -17.36 -13.10 11.15
C LYS A 170 -15.93 -13.10 11.64
N PHE A 171 -15.63 -12.32 12.66
CA PHE A 171 -14.27 -12.03 13.09
C PHE A 171 -13.37 -13.27 13.25
N GLU A 172 -13.90 -14.33 13.89
CA GLU A 172 -13.17 -15.59 14.13
C GLU A 172 -12.83 -16.38 12.85
N THR A 173 -13.38 -15.99 11.70
CA THR A 173 -13.08 -16.65 10.41
C THR A 173 -12.04 -15.94 9.58
N PHE A 174 -11.57 -14.76 10.03
CA PHE A 174 -10.51 -14.04 9.34
C PHE A 174 -9.14 -14.66 9.59
N THR A 175 -8.32 -14.64 8.55
CA THR A 175 -6.88 -14.87 8.68
C THR A 175 -6.20 -13.57 9.14
N PRO A 176 -4.95 -13.61 9.66
CA PRO A 176 -4.16 -12.42 9.94
C PRO A 176 -4.09 -11.43 8.76
N GLN A 177 -3.86 -11.95 7.55
CA GLN A 177 -3.88 -11.16 6.31
C GLN A 177 -5.25 -10.50 6.07
N GLY A 178 -6.34 -11.23 6.24
CA GLY A 178 -7.68 -10.70 6.05
C GLY A 178 -8.01 -9.58 7.04
N LEU A 179 -7.61 -9.72 8.30
CA LEU A 179 -7.78 -8.69 9.32
C LEU A 179 -6.95 -7.44 9.03
N SER A 180 -5.67 -7.62 8.69
CA SER A 180 -4.79 -6.49 8.37
C SER A 180 -5.23 -5.74 7.13
N ASN A 181 -5.67 -6.46 6.08
CA ASN A 181 -6.21 -5.86 4.86
C ASN A 181 -7.53 -5.11 5.11
N SER A 182 -8.40 -5.66 5.96
CA SER A 182 -9.68 -5.01 6.30
C SER A 182 -9.45 -3.73 7.10
N ALA A 183 -8.59 -3.77 8.12
CA ALA A 183 -8.23 -2.61 8.90
C ALA A 183 -7.59 -1.52 8.03
N TRP A 184 -6.64 -1.93 7.16
CA TRP A 184 -5.98 -1.04 6.23
C TRP A 184 -6.96 -0.42 5.21
N GLY A 185 -7.90 -1.22 4.70
CA GLY A 185 -8.92 -0.74 3.77
C GLY A 185 -9.82 0.32 4.41
N PHE A 186 -10.38 0.06 5.60
CA PHE A 186 -11.16 1.05 6.34
C PHE A 186 -10.38 2.34 6.60
N ALA A 187 -9.12 2.22 7.04
CA ALA A 187 -8.26 3.37 7.30
C ALA A 187 -7.97 4.17 6.02
N SER A 188 -7.68 3.50 4.90
CA SER A 188 -7.36 4.13 3.61
C SER A 188 -8.52 4.94 3.05
N VAL A 189 -9.76 4.46 3.20
CA VAL A 189 -10.96 5.19 2.78
C VAL A 189 -11.45 6.19 3.84
N GLY A 190 -10.78 6.31 4.98
CA GLY A 190 -11.13 7.24 6.05
C GLY A 190 -12.40 6.88 6.82
N PHE A 191 -12.79 5.60 6.83
CA PHE A 191 -13.98 5.12 7.52
C PHE A 191 -13.61 4.42 8.83
N ASN A 192 -14.17 4.89 9.97
CA ASN A 192 -13.96 4.20 11.26
C ASN A 192 -14.99 3.06 11.40
N PRO A 193 -14.55 1.79 11.46
CA PRO A 193 -15.43 0.62 11.54
C PRO A 193 -16.11 0.43 12.91
N GLY A 194 -15.83 1.29 13.88
CA GLY A 194 -16.40 1.25 15.23
C GLY A 194 -15.55 0.48 16.26
N GLY A 195 -15.83 0.77 17.53
CA GLY A 195 -15.06 0.25 18.67
C GLY A 195 -15.04 -1.26 18.76
N ASP A 196 -16.16 -1.94 18.41
CA ASP A 196 -16.24 -3.41 18.47
C ASP A 196 -15.22 -4.08 17.55
N PHE A 197 -15.06 -3.59 16.32
CA PHE A 197 -14.05 -4.09 15.38
C PHE A 197 -12.64 -3.81 15.87
N ILE A 198 -12.38 -2.59 16.35
CA ILE A 198 -11.08 -2.18 16.90
C ILE A 198 -10.68 -3.01 18.11
N ASP A 199 -11.60 -3.27 19.04
CA ASP A 199 -11.33 -4.11 20.22
C ASP A 199 -11.11 -5.58 19.87
N LEU A 200 -11.78 -6.07 18.83
CA LEU A 200 -11.53 -7.40 18.29
C LEU A 200 -10.13 -7.49 17.66
N LEU A 201 -9.70 -6.47 16.89
CA LEU A 201 -8.33 -6.41 16.35
C LEU A 201 -7.26 -6.47 17.44
N LYS A 202 -7.42 -5.68 18.51
CA LYS A 202 -6.50 -5.69 19.66
C LYS A 202 -6.41 -7.08 20.30
N ARG A 203 -7.57 -7.73 20.49
CA ARG A 203 -7.63 -9.08 21.07
C ARG A 203 -7.01 -10.14 20.16
N ALA A 204 -7.27 -10.09 18.85
CA ALA A 204 -6.67 -11.01 17.90
C ALA A 204 -5.16 -10.86 17.85
N TRP A 205 -4.66 -9.63 17.85
CA TRP A 205 -3.23 -9.38 17.93
C TRP A 205 -2.61 -9.99 19.20
N CYS A 206 -3.21 -9.78 20.36
CA CYS A 206 -2.69 -10.34 21.62
C CYS A 206 -2.69 -11.88 21.63
N ARG A 207 -3.63 -12.51 20.92
CA ARG A 207 -3.75 -13.98 20.81
C ARG A 207 -2.79 -14.58 19.78
N GLU A 208 -2.69 -13.95 18.59
CA GLU A 208 -2.06 -14.53 17.40
C GLU A 208 -0.95 -13.66 16.79
N GLY A 209 -0.52 -12.60 17.48
CA GLY A 209 0.45 -11.63 16.92
C GLY A 209 1.74 -12.24 16.39
N GLN A 210 2.12 -13.44 16.88
CA GLN A 210 3.29 -14.17 16.41
C GLN A 210 3.13 -14.79 14.99
N THR A 211 1.92 -14.85 14.46
CA THR A 211 1.66 -15.39 13.12
C THR A 211 1.67 -14.32 12.02
N TYR A 212 1.59 -13.05 12.40
CA TYR A 212 1.56 -11.93 11.45
C TYR A 212 2.93 -11.75 10.79
N ILE A 213 2.93 -11.59 9.46
CA ILE A 213 4.13 -11.20 8.71
C ILE A 213 4.36 -9.70 8.81
N VAL A 214 5.55 -9.23 8.43
CA VAL A 214 5.96 -7.83 8.62
C VAL A 214 5.03 -6.81 7.94
N THR A 215 4.51 -7.12 6.75
CA THR A 215 3.57 -6.24 6.03
C THR A 215 2.22 -6.13 6.73
N GLU A 216 1.75 -7.23 7.34
CA GLU A 216 0.52 -7.25 8.13
C GLU A 216 0.66 -6.41 9.41
N VAL A 217 1.84 -6.49 10.05
CA VAL A 217 2.18 -5.63 11.19
C VAL A 217 2.16 -4.15 10.79
N ALA A 218 2.78 -3.81 9.67
CA ALA A 218 2.81 -2.43 9.15
C ALA A 218 1.40 -1.90 8.87
N ASN A 219 0.58 -2.70 8.17
CA ASN A 219 -0.79 -2.33 7.83
C ASN A 219 -1.65 -2.09 9.07
N LEU A 220 -1.55 -2.95 10.08
CA LEU A 220 -2.30 -2.78 11.33
C LEU A 220 -1.88 -1.53 12.11
N LEU A 221 -0.59 -1.32 12.30
CA LEU A 221 -0.09 -0.13 12.99
C LEU A 221 -0.54 1.16 12.27
N TRP A 222 -0.36 1.20 10.95
CA TRP A 222 -0.78 2.33 10.14
C TRP A 222 -2.29 2.56 10.23
N SER A 223 -3.09 1.49 10.26
CA SER A 223 -4.55 1.59 10.42
C SER A 223 -4.93 2.21 11.75
N PHE A 224 -4.34 1.78 12.86
CA PHE A 224 -4.58 2.38 14.17
C PHE A 224 -4.23 3.88 14.17
N TYR A 225 -3.10 4.24 13.57
CA TYR A 225 -2.67 5.65 13.48
C TYR A 225 -3.67 6.51 12.67
N ILE A 226 -4.07 6.07 11.47
CA ILE A 226 -4.97 6.82 10.59
C ILE A 226 -6.37 6.94 11.19
N LEU A 227 -6.88 5.87 11.80
CA LEU A 227 -8.17 5.87 12.47
C LEU A 227 -8.16 6.64 13.80
N LYS A 228 -6.98 7.13 14.23
CA LYS A 228 -6.76 7.84 15.51
C LYS A 228 -7.14 6.97 16.72
N GLU A 229 -6.93 5.67 16.60
CA GLU A 229 -7.16 4.67 17.64
C GLU A 229 -5.83 4.25 18.25
N HIS A 230 -5.72 4.30 19.57
CA HIS A 230 -4.51 3.80 20.25
C HIS A 230 -4.58 2.29 20.41
N PRO A 231 -3.59 1.52 19.92
CA PRO A 231 -3.60 0.04 20.02
C PRO A 231 -3.49 -0.49 21.45
N GLY A 232 -2.98 0.31 22.36
CA GLY A 232 -2.69 -0.05 23.75
C GLY A 232 -1.28 -0.58 23.93
N ASP A 233 -0.72 -0.38 25.14
CA ASP A 233 0.67 -0.71 25.47
C ASP A 233 0.97 -2.21 25.28
N GLN A 234 0.05 -3.08 25.67
CA GLN A 234 0.19 -4.52 25.52
C GLN A 234 0.33 -4.94 24.05
N THR A 235 -0.43 -4.29 23.16
CA THR A 235 -0.34 -4.52 21.72
C THR A 235 1.01 -4.04 21.18
N LEU A 236 1.46 -2.84 21.56
CA LEU A 236 2.74 -2.27 21.12
C LEU A 236 3.95 -3.08 21.62
N GLU A 237 3.91 -3.58 22.86
CA GLU A 237 4.92 -4.50 23.37
C GLU A 237 4.94 -5.82 22.59
N SER A 238 3.76 -6.35 22.25
CA SER A 238 3.66 -7.57 21.44
C SER A 238 4.16 -7.35 20.01
N VAL A 239 3.87 -6.20 19.40
CA VAL A 239 4.46 -5.76 18.11
C VAL A 239 5.98 -5.76 18.19
N SER A 240 6.54 -5.14 19.23
CA SER A 240 7.99 -5.06 19.40
C SER A 240 8.65 -6.43 19.53
N ARG A 241 8.01 -7.36 20.23
CA ARG A 241 8.46 -8.76 20.32
C ARG A 241 8.40 -9.45 18.97
N ARG A 242 7.28 -9.28 18.24
CA ARG A 242 7.14 -9.87 16.89
C ARG A 242 8.22 -9.35 15.94
N LEU A 243 8.47 -8.04 15.91
CA LEU A 243 9.53 -7.44 15.09
C LEU A 243 10.93 -7.98 15.43
N ALA A 244 11.15 -8.37 16.69
CA ALA A 244 12.39 -9.01 17.10
C ALA A 244 12.52 -10.47 16.64
N ASP A 245 11.43 -11.13 16.24
CA ASP A 245 11.38 -12.56 15.92
C ASP A 245 11.15 -12.85 14.42
N ILE A 246 10.72 -11.86 13.61
CA ILE A 246 10.55 -12.04 12.15
C ILE A 246 11.92 -12.31 11.52
N PRO A 247 12.08 -13.33 10.65
CA PRO A 247 13.32 -13.57 9.91
C PRO A 247 13.79 -12.35 9.10
N GLU A 248 15.10 -12.14 8.99
CA GLU A 248 15.67 -10.96 8.29
C GLU A 248 15.27 -10.96 6.82
N GLU A 249 15.24 -12.12 6.17
CA GLU A 249 14.86 -12.29 4.78
C GLU A 249 13.43 -11.84 4.46
N ASP A 250 12.56 -11.81 5.47
CA ASP A 250 11.17 -11.34 5.36
C ASP A 250 11.01 -9.84 5.63
N MET A 251 12.11 -9.17 6.05
CA MET A 251 12.08 -7.76 6.44
C MET A 251 12.65 -6.85 5.35
N HIS A 252 11.78 -6.10 4.67
CA HIS A 252 12.18 -5.13 3.66
C HIS A 252 12.33 -3.74 4.25
N LEU A 253 13.35 -2.99 3.79
CA LEU A 253 13.70 -1.65 4.28
C LEU A 253 12.50 -0.69 4.28
N GLN A 254 11.70 -0.70 3.21
CA GLN A 254 10.50 0.14 3.10
C GLN A 254 9.47 -0.19 4.19
N THR A 255 9.25 -1.47 4.47
CA THR A 255 8.28 -1.89 5.50
C THR A 255 8.75 -1.50 6.88
N ILE A 256 10.05 -1.68 7.17
CA ILE A 256 10.65 -1.23 8.44
C ILE A 256 10.52 0.29 8.60
N ALA A 257 10.82 1.06 7.55
CA ALA A 257 10.68 2.51 7.57
C ALA A 257 9.23 2.95 7.85
N ASN A 258 8.25 2.30 7.25
CA ASN A 258 6.83 2.56 7.47
C ASN A 258 6.41 2.22 8.91
N ILE A 259 6.88 1.09 9.45
CA ILE A 259 6.62 0.69 10.84
C ILE A 259 7.20 1.71 11.80
N LEU A 260 8.48 2.05 11.66
CA LEU A 260 9.15 3.02 12.54
C LEU A 260 8.52 4.40 12.45
N TYR A 261 8.15 4.83 11.23
CA TYR A 261 7.42 6.08 11.01
C TYR A 261 6.10 6.09 11.79
N THR A 262 5.33 5.02 11.69
CA THR A 262 4.04 4.92 12.40
C THR A 262 4.22 4.87 13.92
N LEU A 263 5.20 4.12 14.41
CA LEU A 263 5.52 4.07 15.84
C LEU A 263 6.00 5.43 16.37
N ALA A 264 6.74 6.19 15.55
CA ALA A 264 7.15 7.56 15.89
C ALA A 264 5.94 8.50 15.97
N GLN A 265 4.98 8.38 15.07
CA GLN A 265 3.73 9.14 15.12
C GLN A 265 2.85 8.78 16.34
N MET A 266 2.97 7.56 16.84
CA MET A 266 2.33 7.09 18.07
C MET A 266 3.14 7.40 19.34
N GLU A 267 4.29 8.06 19.21
CA GLU A 267 5.21 8.37 20.30
C GLU A 267 5.69 7.12 21.09
N TYR A 268 5.73 5.95 20.42
CA TYR A 268 6.14 4.70 21.03
C TYR A 268 7.53 4.27 20.56
N LEU A 269 8.50 4.26 21.47
CA LEU A 269 9.85 3.75 21.22
C LEU A 269 9.90 2.24 21.55
N PRO A 270 10.14 1.36 20.56
CA PRO A 270 10.38 -0.06 20.82
C PRO A 270 11.58 -0.28 21.78
N PRO A 271 11.63 -1.43 22.47
CA PRO A 271 12.77 -1.79 23.29
C PRO A 271 14.09 -1.70 22.51
N ARG A 272 15.16 -1.30 23.20
CA ARG A 272 16.47 -1.06 22.59
C ARG A 272 16.94 -2.23 21.71
N ARG A 273 16.78 -3.47 22.19
CA ARG A 273 17.14 -4.67 21.41
C ARG A 273 16.41 -4.77 20.07
N THR A 274 15.12 -4.41 20.05
CA THR A 274 14.34 -4.40 18.80
C THR A 274 14.85 -3.33 17.86
N MET A 275 15.13 -2.12 18.36
CA MET A 275 15.66 -1.01 17.56
C MET A 275 17.04 -1.34 16.97
N GLU A 276 17.97 -1.89 17.79
CA GLU A 276 19.30 -2.31 17.33
C GLU A 276 19.19 -3.36 16.22
N ARG A 277 18.30 -4.33 16.37
CA ARG A 277 18.08 -5.33 15.32
C ARG A 277 17.54 -4.73 14.02
N LEU A 278 16.53 -3.84 14.11
CA LEU A 278 15.99 -3.18 12.93
C LEU A 278 17.05 -2.32 12.24
N GLU A 279 17.90 -1.65 13.01
CA GLU A 279 19.04 -0.89 12.50
C GLU A 279 20.02 -1.78 11.73
N ASP A 280 20.40 -2.94 12.30
CA ASP A 280 21.31 -3.89 11.65
C ASP A 280 20.76 -4.38 10.31
N ILE A 281 19.46 -4.74 10.27
CA ILE A 281 18.78 -5.18 9.05
C ILE A 281 18.76 -4.05 8.01
N CYS A 282 18.43 -2.83 8.41
CA CYS A 282 18.44 -1.67 7.52
C CYS A 282 19.84 -1.40 6.97
N THR A 283 20.86 -1.50 7.82
CA THR A 283 22.26 -1.31 7.42
C THR A 283 22.70 -2.33 6.38
N GLY A 284 22.37 -3.61 6.62
CA GLY A 284 22.64 -4.71 5.67
C GLY A 284 21.94 -4.51 4.33
N ALA A 285 20.65 -4.13 4.35
CA ALA A 285 19.88 -3.83 3.14
C ALA A 285 20.47 -2.66 2.34
N MET A 286 20.85 -1.56 3.01
CA MET A 286 21.46 -0.41 2.34
C MET A 286 22.82 -0.75 1.69
N ARG A 287 23.63 -1.60 2.32
CA ARG A 287 24.91 -2.07 1.76
C ARG A 287 24.67 -2.96 0.53
N ARG A 288 23.76 -3.93 0.57
CA ARG A 288 23.41 -4.77 -0.59
C ARG A 288 22.91 -3.94 -1.77
N GLY A 289 22.05 -2.97 -1.55
CA GLY A 289 21.58 -2.06 -2.60
C GLY A 289 22.70 -1.20 -3.19
N ALA A 290 23.76 -0.88 -2.41
CA ALA A 290 24.96 -0.21 -2.89
C ALA A 290 25.83 -1.12 -3.78
N GLU A 291 25.84 -2.43 -3.54
CA GLU A 291 26.60 -3.44 -4.27
C GLU A 291 25.94 -3.88 -5.59
N GLY A 292 24.73 -3.39 -5.90
CA GLY A 292 24.07 -3.60 -7.18
C GLY A 292 22.90 -4.60 -7.15
N ASP A 293 22.39 -4.97 -5.98
CA ASP A 293 21.14 -5.69 -5.86
C ASP A 293 19.98 -4.78 -6.27
N GLU A 294 19.45 -5.02 -7.48
CA GLU A 294 18.49 -4.12 -8.13
C GLU A 294 17.13 -4.14 -7.46
N ASP A 295 16.67 -5.31 -6.97
CA ASP A 295 15.40 -5.43 -6.24
C ASP A 295 15.47 -4.69 -4.91
N VAL A 296 16.57 -4.84 -4.18
CA VAL A 296 16.82 -4.10 -2.94
C VAL A 296 16.96 -2.60 -3.22
N ARG A 297 17.63 -2.23 -4.31
CA ARG A 297 17.80 -0.85 -4.73
C ARG A 297 16.48 -0.15 -5.03
N MET A 298 15.57 -0.83 -5.73
CA MET A 298 14.26 -0.26 -6.09
C MET A 298 13.38 -0.02 -4.84
N ALA A 299 13.51 -0.86 -3.82
CA ALA A 299 12.79 -0.71 -2.55
C ALA A 299 13.33 0.40 -1.62
N GLN A 300 14.47 1.03 -1.96
CA GLN A 300 15.17 2.01 -1.12
C GLN A 300 14.92 3.47 -1.52
N GLY A 301 13.86 3.81 -2.23
CA GLY A 301 13.59 5.16 -2.73
C GLY A 301 13.78 6.29 -1.71
N GLY A 302 13.93 7.52 -2.19
CA GLY A 302 14.17 8.71 -1.34
C GLY A 302 13.14 8.88 -0.21
N ALA A 303 11.88 8.50 -0.46
CA ALA A 303 10.82 8.52 0.57
C ALA A 303 11.08 7.52 1.70
N THR A 304 11.56 6.31 1.38
CA THR A 304 11.90 5.28 2.38
C THR A 304 13.02 5.76 3.30
N LEU A 305 14.10 6.31 2.71
CA LEU A 305 15.23 6.84 3.48
C LEU A 305 14.80 8.00 4.37
N SER A 306 14.01 8.93 3.83
CA SER A 306 13.53 10.08 4.62
C SER A 306 12.66 9.69 5.80
N ASN A 307 11.74 8.75 5.59
CA ASN A 307 10.88 8.24 6.66
C ASN A 307 11.69 7.51 7.74
N LEU A 308 12.68 6.72 7.34
CA LEU A 308 13.52 5.94 8.25
C LEU A 308 14.31 6.83 9.22
N LEU A 309 15.09 7.77 8.70
CA LEU A 309 15.92 8.64 9.57
C LEU A 309 15.04 9.58 10.40
N TRP A 310 13.97 10.14 9.79
CA TRP A 310 13.03 10.98 10.50
C TRP A 310 12.38 10.23 11.68
N ALA A 311 11.96 8.99 11.48
CA ALA A 311 11.36 8.17 12.52
C ALA A 311 12.33 7.91 13.68
N MET A 312 13.55 7.48 13.37
CA MET A 312 14.59 7.25 14.40
C MET A 312 14.86 8.52 15.19
N SER A 313 14.97 9.65 14.52
CA SER A 313 15.18 10.96 15.14
C SER A 313 13.99 11.36 16.05
N SER A 314 12.76 11.19 15.57
CA SER A 314 11.54 11.53 16.33
C SER A 314 11.36 10.63 17.55
N LEU A 315 11.75 9.38 17.46
CA LEU A 315 11.83 8.43 18.58
C LEU A 315 12.99 8.69 19.53
N ARG A 316 13.85 9.69 19.25
CA ARG A 316 15.08 9.97 20.00
C ARG A 316 16.04 8.78 20.06
N TYR A 317 15.99 7.93 19.05
CA TYR A 317 16.92 6.82 18.88
C TYR A 317 18.07 7.27 17.99
N ARG A 318 19.30 7.27 18.54
CA ARG A 318 20.51 7.63 17.80
C ARG A 318 21.09 6.37 17.14
N PRO A 319 21.05 6.26 15.79
CA PRO A 319 21.67 5.14 15.09
C PRO A 319 23.20 5.11 15.26
N GLY A 320 23.78 3.92 15.13
CA GLY A 320 25.21 3.73 15.17
C GLY A 320 25.96 4.28 13.95
N GLU A 321 27.28 4.37 14.04
CA GLU A 321 28.13 4.91 12.98
C GLU A 321 28.05 4.10 11.69
N GLU A 322 27.91 2.78 11.77
CA GLU A 322 27.80 1.89 10.59
C GLU A 322 26.52 2.14 9.80
N PHE A 323 25.39 2.32 10.50
CA PHE A 323 24.14 2.72 9.89
C PHE A 323 24.27 4.07 9.20
N LEU A 324 24.76 5.08 9.93
CA LEU A 324 24.92 6.44 9.38
C LEU A 324 25.83 6.46 8.17
N ALA A 325 26.93 5.69 8.16
CA ALA A 325 27.82 5.60 7.01
C ALA A 325 27.09 5.00 5.77
N ALA A 326 26.37 3.89 5.93
CA ALA A 326 25.60 3.28 4.86
C ALA A 326 24.46 4.20 4.38
N PHE A 327 23.78 4.87 5.31
CA PHE A 327 22.73 5.82 5.02
C PHE A 327 23.25 7.04 4.23
N ASN A 328 24.38 7.61 4.64
CA ASN A 328 25.02 8.72 3.97
C ASN A 328 25.39 8.39 2.52
N GLU A 329 25.90 7.18 2.28
CA GLU A 329 26.20 6.71 0.93
C GLU A 329 24.95 6.66 0.05
N GLN A 330 23.84 6.14 0.59
CA GLN A 330 22.56 6.12 -0.14
C GLN A 330 22.00 7.52 -0.39
N CYS A 331 22.12 8.44 0.56
CA CYS A 331 21.72 9.84 0.38
C CYS A 331 22.46 10.52 -0.78
N VAL A 332 23.76 10.31 -0.90
CA VAL A 332 24.55 10.88 -2.00
C VAL A 332 24.17 10.24 -3.34
N ARG A 333 24.02 8.92 -3.39
CA ARG A 333 23.67 8.20 -4.61
C ARG A 333 22.29 8.54 -5.16
N ARG A 334 21.35 8.92 -4.29
CA ARG A 334 19.93 9.11 -4.59
C ARG A 334 19.46 10.53 -4.35
N CYS A 335 20.37 11.48 -4.33
CA CYS A 335 20.04 12.88 -4.03
C CYS A 335 18.99 13.46 -4.99
N ASP A 336 18.89 12.92 -6.21
CA ASP A 336 17.93 13.31 -7.24
C ASP A 336 16.51 12.76 -7.01
N GLU A 337 16.33 11.75 -6.15
CA GLU A 337 15.03 11.16 -5.82
C GLU A 337 14.31 11.88 -4.67
N PHE A 338 14.98 12.74 -3.91
CA PHE A 338 14.37 13.40 -2.76
C PHE A 338 13.43 14.53 -3.19
N THR A 339 12.21 14.49 -2.64
CA THR A 339 11.23 15.57 -2.71
C THR A 339 11.59 16.68 -1.69
N ASP A 340 10.90 17.82 -1.74
CA ASP A 340 10.96 18.87 -0.73
C ASP A 340 10.80 18.36 0.69
N GLN A 341 9.78 17.50 0.92
CA GLN A 341 9.55 16.84 2.19
C GLN A 341 10.69 15.90 2.58
N GLY A 342 11.23 15.13 1.62
CA GLY A 342 12.35 14.23 1.86
C GLY A 342 13.59 14.99 2.31
N VAL A 343 13.96 16.07 1.61
CA VAL A 343 15.07 16.94 1.97
C VAL A 343 14.88 17.52 3.37
N SER A 344 13.72 18.13 3.64
CA SER A 344 13.47 18.77 4.92
C SER A 344 13.46 17.80 6.09
N ASN A 345 12.89 16.61 5.91
CA ASN A 345 12.83 15.56 6.94
C ASN A 345 14.21 15.01 7.30
N ILE A 346 15.06 14.72 6.30
CA ILE A 346 16.40 14.19 6.55
C ILE A 346 17.29 15.26 7.21
N MET A 347 17.28 16.48 6.70
CA MET A 347 18.06 17.56 7.28
C MET A 347 17.65 17.84 8.72
N PHE A 348 16.33 17.90 8.98
CA PHE A 348 15.79 18.04 10.33
C PHE A 348 16.23 16.89 11.24
N ALA A 349 16.20 15.64 10.72
CA ALA A 349 16.60 14.47 11.50
C ALA A 349 18.06 14.50 11.90
N TYR A 350 18.98 14.87 11.00
CA TYR A 350 20.39 15.04 11.34
C TYR A 350 20.62 16.11 12.40
N ALA A 351 19.98 17.27 12.24
CA ALA A 351 20.06 18.36 13.20
C ALA A 351 19.53 17.95 14.59
N ASN A 352 18.40 17.24 14.63
CA ASN A 352 17.77 16.77 15.88
C ASN A 352 18.58 15.65 16.58
N LEU A 353 19.31 14.83 15.81
CA LEU A 353 20.21 13.80 16.32
C LEU A 353 21.59 14.35 16.76
N ASP A 354 21.84 15.64 16.56
CA ASP A 354 23.16 16.26 16.74
C ASP A 354 24.24 15.44 15.99
N SER A 355 23.96 15.10 14.73
CA SER A 355 24.83 14.25 13.90
C SER A 355 25.09 14.93 12.58
N ASN A 356 26.34 15.39 12.38
CA ASN A 356 26.74 16.02 11.12
C ASN A 356 27.09 14.94 10.09
N PRO A 357 26.35 14.84 8.95
CA PRO A 357 26.58 13.78 7.96
C PRO A 357 27.83 14.00 7.09
N GLY A 358 28.49 15.13 7.24
CA GLY A 358 29.68 15.50 6.49
C GLY A 358 29.40 16.22 5.16
N PRO A 359 30.44 16.83 4.58
CA PRO A 359 30.26 17.75 3.45
C PRO A 359 29.70 17.10 2.18
N ALA A 360 29.99 15.83 1.93
CA ALA A 360 29.49 15.14 0.74
C ALA A 360 27.95 15.06 0.74
N VAL A 361 27.37 14.68 1.88
CA VAL A 361 25.90 14.60 2.04
C VAL A 361 25.29 16.00 2.04
N LEU A 362 25.89 16.95 2.77
CA LEU A 362 25.39 18.32 2.84
C LEU A 362 25.36 18.99 1.46
N ASN A 363 26.42 18.83 0.64
CA ASN A 363 26.41 19.32 -0.73
C ASN A 363 25.35 18.67 -1.60
N ALA A 364 25.16 17.34 -1.51
CA ALA A 364 24.10 16.64 -2.23
C ALA A 364 22.70 17.17 -1.85
N PHE A 365 22.49 17.50 -0.57
CA PHE A 365 21.24 18.10 -0.12
C PHE A 365 21.06 19.57 -0.52
N VAL A 366 22.14 20.34 -0.74
CA VAL A 366 22.05 21.67 -1.37
C VAL A 366 21.47 21.53 -2.78
N ASP A 367 21.99 20.61 -3.58
CA ASP A 367 21.52 20.38 -4.95
C ASP A 367 20.07 19.85 -4.96
N ALA A 368 19.75 18.92 -4.07
CA ALA A 368 18.39 18.41 -3.91
C ALA A 368 17.40 19.50 -3.48
N ALA A 369 17.77 20.37 -2.55
CA ALA A 369 16.95 21.49 -2.09
C ALA A 369 16.69 22.50 -3.20
N LYS A 370 17.71 22.85 -4.00
CA LYS A 370 17.54 23.74 -5.17
C LYS A 370 16.54 23.17 -6.17
N ARG A 371 16.66 21.89 -6.49
CA ARG A 371 15.77 21.21 -7.42
C ARG A 371 14.32 21.18 -6.90
N ALA A 372 14.14 20.85 -5.62
CA ALA A 372 12.83 20.71 -5.00
C ALA A 372 12.21 22.04 -4.52
N MET A 373 12.93 23.17 -4.62
CA MET A 373 12.49 24.45 -4.07
C MET A 373 11.10 24.93 -4.53
N PRO A 374 10.67 24.71 -5.80
CA PRO A 374 9.33 25.09 -6.22
C PRO A 374 8.22 24.49 -5.36
N ASP A 375 8.41 23.24 -4.88
CA ASP A 375 7.40 22.46 -4.15
C ASP A 375 7.49 22.64 -2.63
N PHE A 376 8.54 23.30 -2.10
CA PHE A 376 8.71 23.49 -0.66
C PHE A 376 7.50 24.19 -0.02
N THR A 377 6.99 23.57 1.04
CA THR A 377 6.01 24.19 1.93
C THR A 377 6.69 25.17 2.90
N ALA A 378 5.90 26.03 3.56
CA ALA A 378 6.39 26.93 4.62
C ALA A 378 7.13 26.14 5.72
N GLN A 379 6.59 25.00 6.11
CA GLN A 379 7.19 24.14 7.12
C GLN A 379 8.51 23.51 6.61
N GLY A 380 8.54 23.05 5.36
CA GLY A 380 9.75 22.50 4.75
C GLY A 380 10.90 23.50 4.70
N VAL A 381 10.59 24.75 4.30
CA VAL A 381 11.55 25.87 4.33
C VAL A 381 12.07 26.13 5.75
N ALA A 382 11.18 26.21 6.74
CA ALA A 382 11.57 26.49 8.12
C ALA A 382 12.44 25.36 8.70
N ASN A 383 12.03 24.09 8.52
CA ASN A 383 12.76 22.93 9.02
C ASN A 383 14.16 22.81 8.40
N SER A 384 14.26 22.97 7.07
CA SER A 384 15.56 22.87 6.39
C SER A 384 16.47 24.05 6.72
N ALA A 385 15.97 25.28 6.76
CA ALA A 385 16.75 26.45 7.15
C ALA A 385 17.27 26.35 8.60
N TRP A 386 16.42 25.88 9.52
CA TRP A 386 16.84 25.59 10.89
C TRP A 386 17.93 24.52 10.96
N ALA A 387 17.76 23.44 10.17
CA ALA A 387 18.71 22.35 10.16
C ALA A 387 20.11 22.79 9.64
N TRP A 388 20.18 23.61 8.58
CA TRP A 388 21.44 24.17 8.11
C TRP A 388 22.17 24.95 9.22
N ALA A 389 21.43 25.76 9.97
CA ALA A 389 22.00 26.54 11.06
C ALA A 389 22.49 25.65 12.23
N VAL A 390 21.73 24.62 12.61
CA VAL A 390 22.13 23.70 13.69
C VAL A 390 23.34 22.86 13.33
N LEU A 391 23.45 22.43 12.06
CA LEU A 391 24.57 21.66 11.55
C LEU A 391 25.82 22.50 11.28
N ASP A 392 25.76 23.81 11.55
CA ASP A 392 26.82 24.79 11.30
C ASP A 392 27.34 24.73 9.86
N TYR A 393 26.41 24.58 8.91
CA TYR A 393 26.73 24.53 7.49
C TYR A 393 26.03 25.67 6.73
N TRP A 394 26.81 26.41 5.96
CA TRP A 394 26.31 27.52 5.16
C TRP A 394 26.20 27.10 3.70
N PRO A 395 24.96 26.91 3.19
CA PRO A 395 24.73 26.67 1.77
C PRO A 395 25.25 27.81 0.91
N ASP A 396 25.44 27.56 -0.37
CA ASP A 396 25.84 28.61 -1.32
C ASP A 396 24.79 29.74 -1.42
N SER A 397 25.22 30.88 -1.99
CA SER A 397 24.40 32.09 -2.14
C SER A 397 23.12 31.83 -2.91
N ASP A 398 23.15 30.92 -3.90
CA ASP A 398 22.02 30.63 -4.78
C ASP A 398 20.90 29.97 -4.01
N LEU A 399 21.19 28.95 -3.17
CA LEU A 399 20.18 28.33 -2.34
C LEU A 399 19.62 29.31 -1.29
N ILE A 400 20.48 30.14 -0.69
CA ILE A 400 20.06 31.17 0.27
C ILE A 400 19.06 32.15 -0.38
N ASP A 401 19.35 32.61 -1.61
CA ASP A 401 18.48 33.53 -2.33
C ASP A 401 17.17 32.87 -2.77
N MET A 402 17.21 31.58 -3.13
CA MET A 402 16.00 30.77 -3.38
C MET A 402 15.11 30.65 -2.12
N TYR A 403 15.72 30.42 -0.94
CA TYR A 403 14.95 30.41 0.32
C TYR A 403 14.29 31.77 0.61
N LYS A 404 15.04 32.89 0.43
CA LYS A 404 14.47 34.24 0.62
C LYS A 404 13.30 34.50 -0.33
N ALA A 405 13.46 34.14 -1.61
CA ALA A 405 12.40 34.29 -2.61
C ALA A 405 11.17 33.44 -2.27
N LYS A 406 11.40 32.17 -1.84
CA LYS A 406 10.32 31.27 -1.45
C LYS A 406 9.58 31.80 -0.23
N ILE A 407 10.27 32.25 0.81
CA ILE A 407 9.67 32.86 2.01
C ILE A 407 8.82 34.10 1.64
N ALA A 408 9.29 34.91 0.71
CA ALA A 408 8.55 36.09 0.27
C ALA A 408 7.28 35.75 -0.54
N SER A 409 7.16 34.51 -1.06
CA SER A 409 6.03 34.05 -1.85
C SER A 409 5.00 33.22 -1.04
N LEU A 410 5.34 32.85 0.19
CA LEU A 410 4.46 32.13 1.13
C LEU A 410 3.60 33.10 1.94
#